data_8c2c07cee92eb366c22368654c48aa83
#
_entry.id   8c2c07cee92eb366c22368654c48aa83
#
_cell.length_a   1.000
_cell.length_b   1.000
_cell.length_c   1.000
_cell.angle_alpha   90.00
_cell.angle_beta   90.00
_cell.angle_gamma   90.00
#
_symmetry.space_group_name_H-M   'P 1'
#
loop_
_entity.id
_entity.type
_entity.pdbx_description
1 polymer ?
#
loop_
_entity_poly.entity_id
_entity_poly.type
_entity_poly.pdbx_seq_one_letter_code
_entity_poly.pdbx_strand_id
1 'polypeptide(L)'
;MILLLPFVIVTQTIDLQPIDFTVATTLSFDRQILEQPTEDIDEESLTVAVNTWGKKDTWRWNLQGGYAKDVKDSDNTLASFGVEFEYFMEDDLSLDLGFFGLDIDQDGPSTSGFNFTLQLRWHFIDNETWSMFLEGGAGLLRTSQKVPTGGSRFNFTPQAGLGFTFDIGNHNRWLVGVKWHHISNANLYETNPGRDSIMIWTGVSFPF
;
A
#
# COMPACT_ATOMS: atom_id res chain seq x y z
N MET A 1 30.53 -32.57 -13.88
CA MET A 1 31.65 -31.71 -13.43
C MET A 1 30.97 -30.38 -12.95
N ILE A 2 30.68 -30.31 -11.66
CA ILE A 2 29.96 -29.18 -11.04
C ILE A 2 31.03 -28.21 -10.55
N LEU A 3 31.01 -26.99 -11.08
CA LEU A 3 31.92 -25.91 -10.69
C LEU A 3 31.31 -25.17 -9.48
N LEU A 4 31.87 -25.40 -8.28
CA LEU A 4 31.58 -24.63 -7.08
C LEU A 4 32.42 -23.36 -7.09
N LEU A 5 31.77 -22.22 -7.21
CA LEU A 5 32.37 -20.88 -6.97
C LEU A 5 32.36 -20.58 -5.47
N PRO A 6 33.48 -20.19 -4.87
CA PRO A 6 33.51 -19.79 -3.46
C PRO A 6 32.95 -18.37 -3.30
N PHE A 7 31.95 -18.20 -2.43
CA PHE A 7 31.52 -16.90 -1.93
C PHE A 7 32.56 -16.39 -0.94
N VAL A 8 33.18 -15.25 -1.25
CA VAL A 8 34.03 -14.51 -0.32
C VAL A 8 33.13 -13.53 0.41
N ILE A 9 32.93 -13.76 1.71
CA ILE A 9 32.27 -12.82 2.61
C ILE A 9 33.33 -11.83 3.09
N VAL A 10 33.24 -10.58 2.63
CA VAL A 10 34.04 -9.47 3.17
C VAL A 10 33.27 -8.89 4.34
N THR A 11 33.72 -9.18 5.56
CA THR A 11 33.24 -8.51 6.77
C THR A 11 34.01 -7.21 6.94
N GLN A 12 33.34 -6.07 6.70
CA GLN A 12 33.86 -4.76 7.13
C GLN A 12 33.45 -4.52 8.57
N THR A 13 34.42 -4.42 9.45
CA THR A 13 34.25 -3.91 10.82
C THR A 13 34.14 -2.38 10.75
N ILE A 14 32.95 -1.85 11.11
CA ILE A 14 32.75 -0.41 11.26
C ILE A 14 33.26 -0.03 12.66
N ASP A 15 34.35 0.71 12.71
CA ASP A 15 34.90 1.28 13.94
C ASP A 15 34.09 2.54 14.30
N LEU A 16 33.17 2.41 15.27
CA LEU A 16 32.35 3.50 15.76
C LEU A 16 33.15 4.27 16.82
N GLN A 17 33.66 5.45 16.47
CA GLN A 17 34.24 6.41 17.39
C GLN A 17 33.15 7.00 18.30
N PRO A 18 33.39 7.19 19.61
CA PRO A 18 32.38 7.77 20.49
C PRO A 18 32.15 9.24 20.15
N ILE A 19 30.86 9.60 19.97
CA ILE A 19 30.43 10.98 19.73
C ILE A 19 30.51 11.74 21.06
N ASP A 20 31.36 12.75 21.11
CA ASP A 20 31.51 13.66 22.26
C ASP A 20 30.40 14.73 22.22
N PHE A 21 29.46 14.65 23.18
CA PHE A 21 28.32 15.57 23.29
C PHE A 21 28.61 16.79 24.20
N THR A 22 29.83 17.29 24.24
CA THR A 22 30.14 18.48 25.03
C THR A 22 30.15 19.74 24.14
N VAL A 23 28.98 20.22 23.72
CA VAL A 23 28.84 21.60 23.25
C VAL A 23 27.96 22.36 24.24
N ALA A 24 28.57 22.97 25.24
CA ALA A 24 27.91 23.97 26.04
C ALA A 24 27.84 25.29 25.25
N THR A 25 26.71 25.55 24.63
CA THR A 25 26.42 26.84 24.01
C THR A 25 25.77 27.76 25.05
N THR A 26 26.57 28.62 25.67
CA THR A 26 26.07 29.78 26.44
C THR A 26 25.56 30.81 25.42
N LEU A 27 24.28 30.83 25.16
CA LEU A 27 23.63 31.93 24.43
C LEU A 27 23.32 33.04 25.46
N SER A 28 24.15 34.07 25.48
CA SER A 28 23.81 35.34 26.14
C SER A 28 22.78 36.08 25.24
N PHE A 29 21.53 36.09 25.72
CA PHE A 29 20.49 36.92 25.09
C PHE A 29 20.73 38.38 25.51
N ASP A 30 21.18 39.20 24.59
CA ASP A 30 21.21 40.64 24.74
C ASP A 30 19.78 41.20 24.66
N ARG A 31 19.33 41.78 25.77
CA ARG A 31 17.96 42.22 25.97
C ARG A 31 17.80 43.65 25.45
N GLN A 32 17.92 43.85 24.17
CA GLN A 32 17.54 45.08 23.47
C GLN A 32 16.89 44.77 22.11
N ILE A 33 15.65 44.31 22.15
CA ILE A 33 14.78 44.46 21.00
C ILE A 33 13.58 45.25 21.48
N LEU A 34 13.66 46.49 21.16
CA LEU A 34 12.71 47.52 20.94
C LEU A 34 11.27 47.01 20.66
N GLU A 35 10.37 47.60 21.42
CA GLU A 35 8.93 47.65 21.13
C GLU A 35 8.72 48.07 19.68
N GLN A 36 8.47 47.14 18.80
CA GLN A 36 7.78 47.41 17.54
C GLN A 36 6.30 47.15 17.77
N PRO A 37 5.41 48.01 17.23
CA PRO A 37 3.97 47.82 17.35
C PRO A 37 3.64 46.46 16.75
N THR A 38 3.00 45.60 17.54
CA THR A 38 2.37 44.38 17.08
C THR A 38 1.23 44.84 16.14
N GLU A 39 1.48 44.77 14.83
CA GLU A 39 0.37 44.64 13.89
C GLU A 39 -0.37 43.38 14.30
N ASP A 40 -1.66 43.54 14.60
CA ASP A 40 -2.56 42.42 14.79
C ASP A 40 -2.50 41.54 13.50
N ILE A 41 -1.65 40.52 13.52
CA ILE A 41 -1.67 39.47 12.51
C ILE A 41 -2.90 38.65 12.89
N ASP A 42 -3.99 38.85 12.15
CA ASP A 42 -5.16 38.00 12.21
C ASP A 42 -4.70 36.55 12.18
N GLU A 43 -4.87 35.81 13.29
CA GLU A 43 -4.54 34.37 13.39
C GLU A 43 -5.34 33.50 12.41
N GLU A 44 -6.30 34.11 11.70
CA GLU A 44 -7.17 33.44 10.73
C GLU A 44 -6.50 33.19 9.35
N SER A 45 -5.31 33.75 9.09
CA SER A 45 -4.68 33.66 7.76
C SER A 45 -3.55 32.65 7.62
N LEU A 46 -3.24 31.83 8.63
CA LEU A 46 -2.10 30.91 8.62
C LEU A 46 -2.44 29.42 8.60
N THR A 47 -3.67 29.04 8.33
CA THR A 47 -3.93 27.66 7.89
C THR A 47 -3.65 27.54 6.39
N VAL A 48 -2.39 27.65 6.01
CA VAL A 48 -1.95 27.04 4.76
C VAL A 48 -2.28 25.56 4.90
N ALA A 49 -3.29 25.10 4.18
CA ALA A 49 -3.62 23.70 4.13
C ALA A 49 -2.38 22.95 3.60
N VAL A 50 -1.59 22.41 4.53
CA VAL A 50 -0.40 21.63 4.17
C VAL A 50 -0.94 20.42 3.43
N ASN A 51 -0.58 20.27 2.15
CA ASN A 51 -0.87 19.05 1.41
C ASN A 51 -0.13 17.89 2.10
N THR A 52 -0.87 17.05 2.81
CA THR A 52 -0.35 15.90 3.56
C THR A 52 -0.35 14.62 2.73
N TRP A 53 -0.73 14.70 1.44
CA TRP A 53 -0.71 13.55 0.55
C TRP A 53 0.72 13.01 0.41
N GLY A 54 0.85 11.68 0.49
CA GLY A 54 2.12 11.00 0.28
C GLY A 54 3.20 11.29 1.34
N LYS A 55 2.89 12.03 2.41
CA LYS A 55 3.89 12.41 3.42
C LYS A 55 4.07 11.34 4.47
N LYS A 56 5.34 11.12 4.83
CA LYS A 56 5.73 10.22 5.91
C LYS A 56 4.89 10.45 7.18
N ASP A 57 4.62 9.37 7.89
CA ASP A 57 3.87 9.32 9.15
C ASP A 57 2.41 9.78 9.04
N THR A 58 1.84 9.80 7.83
CA THR A 58 0.43 10.07 7.61
C THR A 58 -0.37 8.79 7.35
N TRP A 59 -1.64 8.82 7.74
CA TRP A 59 -2.58 7.72 7.56
C TRP A 59 -3.71 8.12 6.64
N ARG A 60 -4.19 7.15 5.89
CA ARG A 60 -5.40 7.30 5.06
C ARG A 60 -6.22 6.03 5.14
N TRP A 61 -7.48 6.12 4.78
CA TRP A 61 -8.32 4.95 4.56
C TRP A 61 -8.97 5.02 3.18
N ASN A 62 -9.07 3.89 2.54
CA ASN A 62 -9.54 3.77 1.17
C ASN A 62 -10.77 2.88 1.13
N LEU A 63 -11.80 3.28 0.40
CA LEU A 63 -12.92 2.43 0.03
C LEU A 63 -12.71 1.98 -1.41
N GLN A 64 -12.65 0.67 -1.66
CA GLN A 64 -12.26 0.14 -2.97
C GLN A 64 -13.21 -0.94 -3.45
N GLY A 65 -13.39 -1.01 -4.78
CA GLY A 65 -14.07 -2.09 -5.46
C GLY A 65 -13.30 -2.50 -6.72
N GLY A 66 -13.34 -3.78 -7.05
CA GLY A 66 -12.63 -4.32 -8.19
C GLY A 66 -13.37 -5.47 -8.87
N TYR A 67 -13.02 -5.69 -10.13
CA TYR A 67 -13.52 -6.79 -10.92
C TYR A 67 -12.37 -7.45 -11.69
N ALA A 68 -12.31 -8.77 -11.65
CA ALA A 68 -11.24 -9.53 -12.28
C ALA A 68 -11.79 -10.64 -13.16
N LYS A 69 -11.05 -10.97 -14.21
CA LYS A 69 -11.25 -12.14 -15.05
C LYS A 69 -10.04 -13.05 -14.98
N ASP A 70 -10.30 -14.35 -14.95
CA ASP A 70 -9.25 -15.36 -15.05
C ASP A 70 -8.56 -15.28 -16.43
N VAL A 71 -7.24 -15.40 -16.43
CA VAL A 71 -6.42 -15.33 -17.65
C VAL A 71 -6.61 -16.56 -18.53
N LYS A 72 -6.92 -17.72 -17.93
CA LYS A 72 -7.08 -19.00 -18.65
C LYS A 72 -8.51 -19.24 -19.10
N ASP A 73 -9.48 -18.75 -18.31
CA ASP A 73 -10.91 -18.91 -18.57
C ASP A 73 -11.65 -17.62 -18.22
N SER A 74 -12.03 -16.88 -19.25
CA SER A 74 -12.67 -15.56 -19.10
C SER A 74 -14.07 -15.61 -18.48
N ASP A 75 -14.70 -16.79 -18.39
CA ASP A 75 -16.01 -16.97 -17.75
C ASP A 75 -15.88 -17.02 -16.23
N ASN A 76 -14.67 -17.38 -15.74
CA ASN A 76 -14.36 -17.30 -14.31
C ASN A 76 -14.08 -15.84 -13.90
N THR A 77 -14.89 -15.31 -13.01
CA THR A 77 -14.80 -13.90 -12.59
C THR A 77 -14.66 -13.76 -11.08
N LEU A 78 -14.24 -12.59 -10.64
CA LEU A 78 -14.12 -12.22 -9.24
C LEU A 78 -14.50 -10.75 -9.08
N ALA A 79 -15.45 -10.47 -8.20
CA ALA A 79 -15.74 -9.13 -7.73
C ALA A 79 -15.21 -8.95 -6.30
N SER A 80 -14.69 -7.77 -5.99
CA SER A 80 -14.18 -7.42 -4.66
C SER A 80 -14.72 -6.07 -4.21
N PHE A 81 -14.96 -5.94 -2.90
CA PHE A 81 -15.30 -4.68 -2.28
C PHE A 81 -14.77 -4.66 -0.83
N GLY A 82 -14.17 -3.55 -0.41
CA GLY A 82 -13.61 -3.48 0.93
C GLY A 82 -12.98 -2.16 1.29
N VAL A 83 -12.34 -2.17 2.44
CA VAL A 83 -11.60 -1.04 3.00
C VAL A 83 -10.12 -1.38 3.09
N GLU A 84 -9.29 -0.37 2.94
CA GLU A 84 -7.84 -0.46 3.05
C GLU A 84 -7.35 0.70 3.91
N PHE A 85 -6.45 0.42 4.84
CA PHE A 85 -5.75 1.41 5.65
C PHE A 85 -4.34 1.55 5.09
N GLU A 86 -3.97 2.76 4.74
CA GLU A 86 -2.71 3.13 4.11
C GLU A 86 -1.90 3.97 5.08
N TYR A 87 -0.69 3.52 5.39
CA TYR A 87 0.27 4.23 6.23
C TYR A 87 1.51 4.58 5.41
N PHE A 88 1.81 5.85 5.25
CA PHE A 88 3.02 6.30 4.58
C PHE A 88 4.23 6.16 5.52
N MET A 89 5.04 5.13 5.28
CA MET A 89 6.26 4.84 6.04
C MET A 89 7.39 5.79 5.71
N GLU A 90 7.45 6.23 4.47
CA GLU A 90 8.33 7.27 3.93
C GLU A 90 7.52 8.12 2.94
N ASP A 91 8.07 9.28 2.53
CA ASP A 91 7.42 10.08 1.49
C ASP A 91 7.18 9.18 0.27
N ASP A 92 5.95 9.18 -0.22
CA ASP A 92 5.49 8.44 -1.41
C ASP A 92 5.55 6.89 -1.31
N LEU A 93 5.87 6.33 -0.14
CA LEU A 93 5.89 4.88 0.09
C LEU A 93 4.97 4.49 1.23
N SER A 94 3.93 3.73 0.94
CA SER A 94 2.98 3.25 1.95
C SER A 94 3.01 1.73 2.18
N LEU A 95 2.56 1.36 3.36
CA LEU A 95 2.15 0.02 3.74
C LEU A 95 0.63 0.00 3.86
N ASP A 96 0.00 -0.87 3.09
CA ASP A 96 -1.46 -0.91 2.94
C ASP A 96 -2.01 -2.21 3.52
N LEU A 97 -2.98 -2.08 4.43
CA LEU A 97 -3.65 -3.17 5.11
C LEU A 97 -5.11 -3.22 4.67
N GLY A 98 -5.49 -4.23 3.89
CA GLY A 98 -6.80 -4.32 3.26
C GLY A 98 -7.69 -5.44 3.82
N PHE A 99 -9.01 -5.18 3.85
CA PHE A 99 -10.06 -6.12 4.21
C PHE A 99 -11.14 -6.09 3.14
N PHE A 100 -11.22 -7.17 2.35
CA PHE A 100 -12.11 -7.25 1.20
C PHE A 100 -13.06 -8.43 1.30
N GLY A 101 -14.35 -8.18 1.05
CA GLY A 101 -15.29 -9.22 0.67
C GLY A 101 -15.09 -9.57 -0.81
N LEU A 102 -15.11 -10.84 -1.12
CA LEU A 102 -15.00 -11.36 -2.48
C LEU A 102 -16.24 -12.16 -2.85
N ASP A 103 -16.68 -11.99 -4.10
CA ASP A 103 -17.64 -12.86 -4.78
C ASP A 103 -16.95 -13.46 -6.00
N ILE A 104 -16.93 -14.79 -6.08
CA ILE A 104 -16.13 -15.54 -7.04
C ILE A 104 -17.03 -16.47 -7.85
N ASP A 105 -17.11 -16.24 -9.14
CA ASP A 105 -17.73 -17.11 -10.10
C ASP A 105 -16.70 -17.98 -10.80
N GLN A 106 -16.98 -19.29 -10.92
CA GLN A 106 -16.00 -20.27 -11.41
C GLN A 106 -16.69 -21.52 -11.94
N ASP A 107 -15.97 -22.29 -12.75
CA ASP A 107 -16.39 -23.65 -13.09
C ASP A 107 -16.62 -24.47 -11.83
N GLY A 108 -17.89 -24.86 -11.59
CA GLY A 108 -18.32 -25.49 -10.35
C GLY A 108 -19.08 -24.52 -9.44
N PRO A 109 -19.13 -24.75 -8.13
CA PRO A 109 -19.90 -23.88 -7.23
C PRO A 109 -19.26 -22.51 -7.06
N SER A 110 -19.98 -21.44 -7.41
CA SER A 110 -19.64 -20.06 -7.08
C SER A 110 -19.54 -19.88 -5.57
N THR A 111 -18.77 -18.93 -5.11
CA THR A 111 -18.46 -18.78 -3.68
C THR A 111 -18.16 -17.34 -3.30
N SER A 112 -18.41 -17.02 -2.05
CA SER A 112 -17.97 -15.78 -1.43
C SER A 112 -16.91 -16.04 -0.37
N GLY A 113 -16.15 -15.01 -0.02
CA GLY A 113 -15.11 -15.10 0.99
C GLY A 113 -14.63 -13.74 1.46
N PHE A 114 -13.63 -13.79 2.35
CA PHE A 114 -12.94 -12.61 2.86
C PHE A 114 -11.45 -12.74 2.57
N ASN A 115 -10.86 -11.65 2.13
CA ASN A 115 -9.43 -11.52 1.84
C ASN A 115 -8.84 -10.42 2.72
N PHE A 116 -7.85 -10.77 3.51
CA PHE A 116 -7.01 -9.85 4.25
C PHE A 116 -5.72 -9.67 3.45
N THR A 117 -5.32 -8.43 3.15
CA THR A 117 -4.15 -8.14 2.31
C THR A 117 -3.15 -7.24 3.02
N LEU A 118 -1.88 -7.46 2.73
CA LEU A 118 -0.78 -6.58 3.09
C LEU A 118 0.00 -6.27 1.83
N GLN A 119 0.12 -5.00 1.49
CA GLN A 119 0.78 -4.53 0.27
C GLN A 119 1.71 -3.36 0.57
N LEU A 120 2.70 -3.19 -0.28
CA LEU A 120 3.49 -1.96 -0.41
C LEU A 120 3.00 -1.22 -1.65
N ARG A 121 2.85 0.11 -1.53
CA ARG A 121 2.53 0.98 -2.65
C ARG A 121 3.56 2.11 -2.71
N TRP A 122 4.16 2.28 -3.89
CA TRP A 122 5.15 3.30 -4.12
C TRP A 122 4.69 4.24 -5.23
N HIS A 123 4.50 5.52 -4.87
CA HIS A 123 4.15 6.60 -5.79
C HIS A 123 5.42 7.14 -6.41
N PHE A 124 5.89 6.52 -7.49
CA PHE A 124 7.16 6.87 -8.16
C PHE A 124 7.06 8.11 -9.04
N ILE A 125 5.85 8.57 -9.34
CA ILE A 125 5.56 9.90 -9.87
C ILE A 125 4.51 10.49 -8.94
N ASP A 126 4.84 11.58 -8.27
CA ASP A 126 3.89 12.34 -7.45
C ASP A 126 3.88 13.80 -7.88
N ASN A 127 2.68 14.30 -8.18
CA ASN A 127 2.37 15.68 -8.44
C ASN A 127 1.22 16.11 -7.53
N GLU A 128 1.02 17.41 -7.35
CA GLU A 128 -0.02 17.95 -6.46
C GLU A 128 -1.42 17.40 -6.77
N THR A 129 -1.74 17.19 -8.06
CA THR A 129 -3.09 16.82 -8.51
C THR A 129 -3.23 15.35 -8.88
N TRP A 130 -2.15 14.63 -9.14
CA TRP A 130 -2.18 13.21 -9.49
C TRP A 130 -0.86 12.52 -9.14
N SER A 131 -0.91 11.21 -8.97
CA SER A 131 0.28 10.38 -8.84
C SER A 131 0.14 9.09 -9.63
N MET A 132 1.27 8.45 -9.94
CA MET A 132 1.34 7.10 -10.50
C MET A 132 2.09 6.20 -9.54
N PHE A 133 1.55 5.00 -9.28
CA PHE A 133 2.13 4.09 -8.32
C PHE A 133 2.29 2.67 -8.85
N LEU A 134 3.22 1.95 -8.25
CA LEU A 134 3.30 0.49 -8.26
C LEU A 134 2.82 -0.04 -6.92
N GLU A 135 2.12 -1.16 -6.94
CA GLU A 135 1.72 -1.86 -5.72
C GLU A 135 2.07 -3.35 -5.82
N GLY A 136 2.36 -3.95 -4.68
CA GLY A 136 2.62 -5.38 -4.62
C GLY A 136 2.58 -5.92 -3.20
N GLY A 137 2.10 -7.15 -3.08
CA GLY A 137 1.97 -7.80 -1.79
C GLY A 137 1.24 -9.12 -1.88
N ALA A 138 0.69 -9.55 -0.75
CA ALA A 138 -0.05 -10.80 -0.67
C ALA A 138 -1.19 -10.70 0.35
N GLY A 139 -2.14 -11.61 0.24
CA GLY A 139 -3.24 -11.72 1.19
C GLY A 139 -3.52 -13.14 1.63
N LEU A 140 -4.43 -13.25 2.59
CA LEU A 140 -4.99 -14.49 3.11
C LEU A 140 -6.47 -14.52 2.78
N LEU A 141 -6.86 -15.46 1.92
CA LEU A 141 -8.24 -15.63 1.46
C LEU A 141 -8.90 -16.82 2.16
N ARG A 142 -10.08 -16.61 2.70
CA ARG A 142 -10.96 -17.67 3.19
C ARG A 142 -12.31 -17.62 2.49
N THR A 143 -12.69 -18.73 1.83
CA THR A 143 -13.93 -18.86 1.06
C THR A 143 -14.85 -19.94 1.62
N SER A 144 -16.15 -19.87 1.28
CA SER A 144 -17.14 -20.87 1.67
C SER A 144 -17.03 -22.16 0.87
N GLN A 145 -16.58 -22.10 -0.39
CA GLN A 145 -16.27 -23.26 -1.23
C GLN A 145 -14.79 -23.24 -1.63
N LYS A 146 -14.30 -24.31 -2.25
CA LYS A 146 -12.92 -24.39 -2.73
C LYS A 146 -12.71 -23.44 -3.92
N VAL A 147 -11.57 -22.75 -3.94
CA VAL A 147 -11.13 -21.83 -5.03
C VAL A 147 -9.65 -22.10 -5.35
N PRO A 148 -9.32 -22.28 -6.65
CA PRO A 148 -10.21 -22.67 -7.75
C PRO A 148 -10.89 -24.02 -7.46
N THR A 149 -11.86 -24.40 -8.28
CA THR A 149 -12.47 -25.73 -8.19
C THR A 149 -11.40 -26.82 -8.17
N GLY A 150 -11.47 -27.72 -7.19
CA GLY A 150 -10.42 -28.71 -6.92
C GLY A 150 -9.27 -28.21 -6.01
N GLY A 151 -9.20 -26.93 -5.71
CA GLY A 151 -8.21 -26.37 -4.78
C GLY A 151 -8.62 -26.44 -3.31
N SER A 152 -8.57 -25.31 -2.60
CA SER A 152 -8.84 -25.23 -1.16
C SER A 152 -9.72 -24.03 -0.79
N ARG A 153 -10.24 -24.04 0.45
CA ARG A 153 -11.00 -22.91 1.01
C ARG A 153 -10.10 -21.84 1.65
N PHE A 154 -8.86 -22.18 1.93
CA PHE A 154 -7.85 -21.26 2.42
C PHE A 154 -6.77 -21.14 1.37
N ASN A 155 -6.48 -19.91 0.96
CA ASN A 155 -5.51 -19.60 -0.08
C ASN A 155 -4.71 -18.35 0.27
N PHE A 156 -3.56 -18.22 -0.37
CA PHE A 156 -2.80 -16.98 -0.46
C PHE A 156 -3.19 -16.23 -1.73
N THR A 157 -3.12 -14.89 -1.66
CA THR A 157 -3.45 -14.02 -2.79
C THR A 157 -2.32 -13.04 -3.10
N PRO A 158 -1.17 -13.52 -3.62
CA PRO A 158 -0.16 -12.60 -4.12
C PRO A 158 -0.72 -11.77 -5.26
N GLN A 159 -0.35 -10.48 -5.26
CA GLN A 159 -0.82 -9.51 -6.23
C GLN A 159 0.23 -8.44 -6.51
N ALA A 160 0.25 -7.94 -7.73
CA ALA A 160 1.10 -6.84 -8.14
C ALA A 160 0.41 -6.03 -9.23
N GLY A 161 0.57 -4.72 -9.20
CA GLY A 161 -0.14 -3.85 -10.12
C GLY A 161 0.45 -2.46 -10.21
N LEU A 162 -0.24 -1.66 -10.98
CA LEU A 162 0.03 -0.24 -11.15
C LEU A 162 -1.28 0.54 -11.18
N GLY A 163 -1.20 1.82 -10.82
CA GLY A 163 -2.38 2.67 -10.85
C GLY A 163 -2.04 4.14 -10.79
N PHE A 164 -3.11 4.91 -10.72
CA PHE A 164 -3.09 6.36 -10.63
C PHE A 164 -3.95 6.83 -9.48
N THR A 165 -3.58 7.98 -8.91
CA THR A 165 -4.45 8.73 -8.03
C THR A 165 -4.70 10.12 -8.61
N PHE A 166 -5.87 10.67 -8.34
CA PHE A 166 -6.26 12.03 -8.76
C PHE A 166 -6.85 12.77 -7.57
N ASP A 167 -6.43 13.99 -7.34
CA ASP A 167 -7.04 14.87 -6.35
C ASP A 167 -8.49 15.18 -6.77
N ILE A 168 -9.43 14.95 -5.87
CA ILE A 168 -10.86 15.26 -6.06
C ILE A 168 -11.35 16.30 -5.07
N GLY A 169 -10.43 17.02 -4.43
CA GLY A 169 -10.71 18.08 -3.47
C GLY A 169 -10.88 17.57 -2.03
N ASN A 170 -10.83 18.51 -1.08
CA ASN A 170 -10.92 18.21 0.35
C ASN A 170 -9.91 17.16 0.84
N HIS A 171 -8.72 17.14 0.28
CA HIS A 171 -7.67 16.17 0.53
C HIS A 171 -8.05 14.70 0.22
N ASN A 172 -9.17 14.48 -0.47
CA ASN A 172 -9.58 13.16 -0.94
C ASN A 172 -8.92 12.85 -2.28
N ARG A 173 -8.68 11.56 -2.55
CA ARG A 173 -8.14 11.11 -3.83
C ARG A 173 -8.98 10.00 -4.43
N TRP A 174 -9.21 10.09 -5.74
CA TRP A 174 -9.72 8.97 -6.52
C TRP A 174 -8.56 8.09 -6.96
N LEU A 175 -8.71 6.77 -6.78
CA LEU A 175 -7.74 5.77 -7.18
C LEU A 175 -8.32 4.91 -8.29
N VAL A 176 -7.46 4.53 -9.24
CA VAL A 176 -7.79 3.56 -10.28
C VAL A 176 -6.54 2.76 -10.62
N GLY A 177 -6.70 1.45 -10.79
CA GLY A 177 -5.56 0.60 -11.08
C GLY A 177 -5.91 -0.69 -11.79
N VAL A 178 -4.86 -1.35 -12.26
CA VAL A 178 -4.89 -2.70 -12.78
C VAL A 178 -3.84 -3.54 -12.07
N LYS A 179 -4.21 -4.77 -11.69
CA LYS A 179 -3.28 -5.69 -11.03
C LYS A 179 -3.48 -7.13 -11.48
N TRP A 180 -2.40 -7.85 -11.53
CA TRP A 180 -2.39 -9.30 -11.49
C TRP A 180 -2.77 -9.76 -10.09
N HIS A 181 -3.69 -10.69 -10.00
CA HIS A 181 -4.18 -11.27 -8.76
C HIS A 181 -4.14 -12.78 -8.87
N HIS A 182 -3.37 -13.43 -8.03
CA HIS A 182 -3.22 -14.88 -8.00
C HIS A 182 -3.91 -15.47 -6.78
N ILE A 183 -4.54 -16.63 -6.93
CA ILE A 183 -5.10 -17.41 -5.83
C ILE A 183 -4.46 -18.78 -5.86
N SER A 184 -3.80 -19.19 -4.76
CA SER A 184 -3.25 -20.52 -4.60
C SER A 184 -3.07 -20.87 -3.12
N ASN A 185 -2.98 -22.15 -2.82
CA ASN A 185 -2.74 -22.62 -1.46
C ASN A 185 -1.26 -22.92 -1.15
N ALA A 186 -0.36 -22.53 -2.02
CA ALA A 186 1.10 -22.75 -1.89
C ALA A 186 1.47 -24.22 -1.59
N ASN A 187 0.71 -25.18 -2.12
CA ASN A 187 0.85 -26.63 -1.88
C ASN A 187 0.68 -27.06 -0.40
N LEU A 188 -0.06 -26.29 0.41
CA LEU A 188 -0.45 -26.70 1.75
C LEU A 188 -1.48 -27.86 1.76
N TYR A 189 -2.09 -28.14 0.61
CA TYR A 189 -3.07 -29.21 0.41
C TYR A 189 -2.64 -30.05 -0.79
N GLU A 190 -3.24 -31.25 -0.95
CA GLU A 190 -2.88 -32.23 -1.98
C GLU A 190 -2.95 -31.69 -3.42
N THR A 191 -3.85 -30.74 -3.66
CA THR A 191 -4.02 -30.11 -4.98
C THR A 191 -3.90 -28.59 -4.88
N ASN A 192 -3.19 -28.00 -5.84
CA ASN A 192 -3.01 -26.55 -5.95
C ASN A 192 -3.12 -26.11 -7.42
N PRO A 193 -4.34 -26.10 -8.01
CA PRO A 193 -4.50 -25.77 -9.41
C PRO A 193 -4.11 -24.31 -9.74
N GLY A 194 -4.17 -23.40 -8.76
CA GLY A 194 -3.87 -21.98 -8.94
C GLY A 194 -4.88 -21.28 -9.87
N ARG A 195 -5.06 -19.98 -9.69
CA ARG A 195 -5.87 -19.11 -10.56
C ARG A 195 -5.17 -17.77 -10.71
N ASP A 196 -4.93 -17.36 -11.96
CA ASP A 196 -4.37 -16.05 -12.32
C ASP A 196 -5.45 -15.17 -12.92
N SER A 197 -5.63 -13.98 -12.42
CA SER A 197 -6.63 -13.04 -12.90
C SER A 197 -6.04 -11.66 -13.13
N ILE A 198 -6.59 -10.93 -14.09
CA ILE A 198 -6.34 -9.50 -14.23
C ILE A 198 -7.53 -8.76 -13.63
N MET A 199 -7.23 -7.93 -12.63
CA MET A 199 -8.21 -7.12 -11.92
C MET A 199 -8.09 -5.66 -12.32
N ILE A 200 -9.21 -5.04 -12.66
CA ILE A 200 -9.36 -3.59 -12.71
C ILE A 200 -10.06 -3.18 -11.42
N TRP A 201 -9.57 -2.14 -10.77
CA TRP A 201 -10.12 -1.68 -9.52
C TRP A 201 -10.16 -0.16 -9.44
N THR A 202 -11.02 0.36 -8.61
CA THR A 202 -11.16 1.79 -8.32
C THR A 202 -11.52 2.00 -6.86
N GLY A 203 -11.23 3.19 -6.34
CA GLY A 203 -11.55 3.53 -4.96
C GLY A 203 -11.45 5.03 -4.69
N VAL A 204 -11.81 5.39 -3.47
CA VAL A 204 -11.63 6.74 -2.94
C VAL A 204 -10.85 6.66 -1.65
N SER A 205 -9.83 7.51 -1.53
CA SER A 205 -8.97 7.66 -0.36
C SER A 205 -9.34 8.91 0.40
N PHE A 206 -9.41 8.77 1.72
CA PHE A 206 -9.74 9.82 2.67
C PHE A 206 -8.61 9.99 3.68
N PRO A 207 -8.25 11.22 4.09
CA PRO A 207 -7.31 11.42 5.21
C PRO A 207 -7.96 11.00 6.54
N PHE A 208 -7.12 10.66 7.52
CA PHE A 208 -7.53 10.54 8.92
C PHE A 208 -7.55 11.90 9.58
#